data_6fbcc12462393602a1357b329c594d01
#
_entry.id   6fbcc12462393602a1357b329c594d01
#
_cell.length_a   1.000
_cell.length_b   1.000
_cell.length_c   1.000
_cell.angle_alpha   90.00
_cell.angle_beta   90.00
_cell.angle_gamma   90.00
#
_symmetry.space_group_name_H-M   'P 1'
#
loop_
_entity.id
_entity.type
_entity.pdbx_description
1 polymer ?
#
loop_
_entity_poly.entity_id
_entity_poly.type
_entity_poly.pdbx_seq_one_letter_code
_entity_poly.pdbx_strand_id
1 'polypeptide(L)'
;MARADLALLVAICLAAVPAPTAAVRMAPRPQTPAAPQQTLLSKAETARVRAYNDGIVEAVKRLPQRVSLVALIEPLMALAETRSAGGKATDENRAAILALAVYVNGRKLAVLIPESRTWPRPEGRALTLHSRGDLAQHFTMSAAIGATAGAPIADLIGLAKELDDARRGSGFSFADLAADRAGTTFGLRATETEPKARGLQAKIETGFAESQMMPEVTGLPENMSEVDFTQRYRGIRSPEYTRMLDEIERRIAALPIFQR
;
A
#
# COMPACT_ATOMS: atom_id res chain seq x y z
N MET A 1 -8.43 20.33 -1.37
CA MET A 1 -8.13 19.15 -0.53
C MET A 1 -7.13 18.18 -1.19
N ALA A 2 -7.13 17.99 -2.50
CA ALA A 2 -6.24 17.02 -3.20
C ALA A 2 -4.70 17.27 -3.11
N ARG A 3 -4.25 18.50 -2.86
CA ARG A 3 -2.81 18.83 -2.88
C ARG A 3 -2.04 18.43 -1.61
N ALA A 4 -2.69 18.40 -0.46
CA ALA A 4 -2.05 18.02 0.80
C ALA A 4 -1.85 16.50 0.90
N ASP A 5 -2.82 15.71 0.42
CA ASP A 5 -2.75 14.24 0.43
C ASP A 5 -1.65 13.72 -0.50
N LEU A 6 -1.41 14.39 -1.64
CA LEU A 6 -0.36 14.01 -2.59
C LEU A 6 1.05 14.23 -2.02
N ALA A 7 1.27 15.36 -1.33
CA ALA A 7 2.56 15.65 -0.68
C ALA A 7 2.88 14.64 0.43
N LEU A 8 1.86 14.11 1.07
CA LEU A 8 1.94 13.11 2.12
C LEU A 8 2.48 11.77 1.60
N LEU A 9 1.94 11.29 0.48
CA LEU A 9 2.29 9.99 -0.12
C LEU A 9 3.67 10.02 -0.78
N VAL A 10 4.03 11.12 -1.43
CA VAL A 10 5.38 11.33 -1.96
C VAL A 10 6.42 11.31 -0.83
N ALA A 11 6.11 11.86 0.35
CA ALA A 11 7.00 11.80 1.51
C ALA A 11 7.20 10.37 2.04
N ILE A 12 6.20 9.48 1.95
CA ILE A 12 6.32 8.07 2.34
C ILE A 12 7.22 7.31 1.35
N CYS A 13 7.07 7.54 0.06
CA CYS A 13 7.86 6.88 -0.98
C CYS A 13 9.32 7.37 -0.99
N LEU A 14 9.57 8.68 -0.82
CA LEU A 14 10.92 9.27 -0.82
C LEU A 14 11.75 8.91 0.44
N ALA A 15 11.10 8.62 1.57
CA ALA A 15 11.80 8.19 2.79
C ALA A 15 12.35 6.74 2.70
N ALA A 16 12.17 6.04 1.59
CA ALA A 16 12.65 4.68 1.37
C ALA A 16 14.05 4.60 0.74
N VAL A 17 14.64 5.73 0.33
CA VAL A 17 15.97 5.76 -0.31
C VAL A 17 17.04 5.79 0.76
N PRO A 18 17.91 4.76 0.92
CA PRO A 18 19.12 4.89 1.72
C PRO A 18 20.06 5.87 1.00
N ALA A 19 20.53 6.88 1.74
CA ALA A 19 21.49 7.84 1.20
C ALA A 19 22.80 7.12 0.80
N PRO A 20 23.45 7.50 -0.32
CA PRO A 20 24.74 6.97 -0.68
C PRO A 20 25.77 7.38 0.38
N THR A 21 26.51 6.41 0.93
CA THR A 21 27.61 6.63 1.86
C THR A 21 28.82 7.18 1.12
N ALA A 22 28.86 8.50 0.94
CA ALA A 22 30.10 9.21 0.65
C ALA A 22 30.45 10.06 1.88
N ALA A 23 31.46 9.64 2.62
CA ALA A 23 31.95 10.34 3.78
C ALA A 23 32.70 11.63 3.37
N VAL A 24 31.95 12.70 3.22
CA VAL A 24 32.50 14.06 3.25
C VAL A 24 32.27 14.60 4.66
N ARG A 25 33.37 14.75 5.43
CA ARG A 25 33.35 15.46 6.71
C ARG A 25 32.96 16.92 6.47
N MET A 26 31.66 17.23 6.57
CA MET A 26 31.19 18.60 6.68
C MET A 26 31.12 18.99 8.17
N ALA A 27 31.58 20.20 8.50
CA ALA A 27 31.42 20.79 9.81
C ALA A 27 29.93 20.86 10.23
N PRO A 28 29.61 20.74 11.53
CA PRO A 28 28.23 20.76 12.00
C PRO A 28 27.57 22.10 11.65
N ARG A 29 26.55 22.07 10.82
CA ARG A 29 25.65 23.23 10.63
C ARG A 29 24.89 23.49 11.94
N PRO A 30 24.71 24.78 12.30
CA PRO A 30 23.84 25.12 13.44
C PRO A 30 22.47 24.52 13.19
N GLN A 31 21.99 23.70 14.13
CA GLN A 31 20.66 23.12 14.09
C GLN A 31 19.65 24.23 14.37
N THR A 32 19.00 24.74 13.33
CA THR A 32 17.77 25.52 13.49
C THR A 32 16.76 24.59 14.16
N PRO A 33 16.04 25.04 15.22
CA PRO A 33 15.00 24.21 15.83
C PRO A 33 14.02 23.78 14.74
N ALA A 34 13.80 22.48 14.61
CA ALA A 34 12.84 21.94 13.65
C ALA A 34 11.47 22.57 13.95
N ALA A 35 10.90 23.24 12.94
CA ALA A 35 9.53 23.73 13.05
C ALA A 35 8.62 22.56 13.46
N PRO A 36 7.59 22.81 14.30
CA PRO A 36 6.67 21.75 14.72
C PRO A 36 6.10 21.08 13.46
N GLN A 37 6.33 19.79 13.32
CA GLN A 37 5.80 19.01 12.22
C GLN A 37 4.27 19.05 12.32
N GLN A 38 3.63 19.77 11.42
CA GLN A 38 2.18 19.86 11.38
C GLN A 38 1.62 18.50 10.98
N THR A 39 0.61 18.03 11.70
CA THR A 39 -0.16 16.84 11.34
C THR A 39 -0.84 17.09 10.00
N LEU A 40 -0.58 16.23 9.02
CA LEU A 40 -1.13 16.36 7.67
C LEU A 40 -2.60 15.87 7.60
N LEU A 41 -3.04 15.14 8.62
CA LEU A 41 -4.40 14.64 8.77
C LEU A 41 -5.20 15.50 9.75
N SER A 42 -6.50 15.61 9.52
CA SER A 42 -7.42 16.22 10.47
C SER A 42 -7.47 15.43 11.79
N LYS A 43 -7.96 16.05 12.86
CA LYS A 43 -8.16 15.34 14.16
C LYS A 43 -9.06 14.10 14.00
N ALA A 44 -10.09 14.18 13.16
CA ALA A 44 -11.01 13.08 12.92
C ALA A 44 -10.33 11.91 12.18
N GLU A 45 -9.54 12.20 11.15
CA GLU A 45 -8.75 11.21 10.42
C GLU A 45 -7.69 10.57 11.31
N THR A 46 -6.99 11.38 12.11
CA THR A 46 -6.01 10.90 13.09
C THR A 46 -6.64 9.93 14.10
N ALA A 47 -7.83 10.27 14.64
CA ALA A 47 -8.55 9.40 15.55
C ALA A 47 -8.97 8.07 14.90
N ARG A 48 -9.38 8.10 13.61
CA ARG A 48 -9.68 6.88 12.87
C ARG A 48 -8.42 6.01 12.68
N VAL A 49 -7.33 6.59 12.20
CA VAL A 49 -6.06 5.85 12.01
C VAL A 49 -5.58 5.24 13.32
N ARG A 50 -5.74 5.95 14.45
CA ARG A 50 -5.42 5.41 15.78
C ARG A 50 -6.23 4.17 16.09
N ALA A 51 -7.54 4.18 15.86
CA ALA A 51 -8.40 3.03 16.11
C ALA A 51 -7.94 1.79 15.33
N TYR A 52 -7.49 1.96 14.08
CA TYR A 52 -6.96 0.86 13.27
C TYR A 52 -5.55 0.43 13.70
N ASN A 53 -4.69 1.36 14.13
CA ASN A 53 -3.43 1.00 14.77
C ASN A 53 -3.66 0.13 16.01
N ASP A 54 -4.58 0.52 16.87
CA ASP A 54 -4.94 -0.24 18.07
C ASP A 54 -5.54 -1.62 17.68
N GLY A 55 -6.35 -1.68 16.64
CA GLY A 55 -6.85 -2.92 16.05
C GLY A 55 -5.74 -3.85 15.56
N ILE A 56 -4.72 -3.31 14.87
CA ILE A 56 -3.53 -4.07 14.45
C ILE A 56 -2.76 -4.57 15.68
N VAL A 57 -2.54 -3.73 16.71
CA VAL A 57 -1.87 -4.12 17.95
C VAL A 57 -2.54 -5.34 18.58
N GLU A 58 -3.86 -5.35 18.65
CA GLU A 58 -4.61 -6.48 19.23
C GLU A 58 -4.60 -7.72 18.32
N ALA A 59 -4.76 -7.55 17.02
CA ALA A 59 -4.80 -8.66 16.09
C ALA A 59 -3.47 -9.42 16.05
N VAL A 60 -2.32 -8.72 15.99
CA VAL A 60 -1.01 -9.35 15.85
C VAL A 60 -0.59 -10.19 17.04
N LYS A 61 -1.18 -9.96 18.24
CA LYS A 61 -0.91 -10.77 19.44
C LYS A 61 -1.26 -12.25 19.25
N ARG A 62 -2.23 -12.53 18.38
CA ARG A 62 -2.77 -13.88 18.13
C ARG A 62 -2.23 -14.50 16.84
N LEU A 63 -1.47 -13.76 16.05
CA LEU A 63 -0.97 -14.21 14.76
C LEU A 63 0.42 -14.85 14.87
N PRO A 64 0.70 -15.88 14.06
CA PRO A 64 2.05 -16.44 13.94
C PRO A 64 3.01 -15.41 13.36
N GLN A 65 4.32 -15.67 13.49
CA GLN A 65 5.37 -14.74 13.01
C GLN A 65 5.28 -14.47 11.51
N ARG A 66 4.87 -15.48 10.71
CA ARG A 66 4.62 -15.33 9.27
C ARG A 66 3.19 -15.76 8.97
N VAL A 67 2.44 -14.91 8.28
CA VAL A 67 1.01 -15.12 8.03
C VAL A 67 0.55 -14.37 6.79
N SER A 68 -0.55 -14.84 6.17
CA SER A 68 -1.21 -14.13 5.08
C SER A 68 -1.67 -12.73 5.49
N LEU A 69 -1.56 -11.78 4.57
CA LEU A 69 -2.08 -10.42 4.72
C LEU A 69 -3.58 -10.40 5.05
N VAL A 70 -4.32 -11.39 4.55
CA VAL A 70 -5.76 -11.54 4.81
C VAL A 70 -6.07 -11.60 6.30
N ALA A 71 -5.21 -12.22 7.10
CA ALA A 71 -5.38 -12.32 8.56
C ALA A 71 -5.43 -10.95 9.29
N LEU A 72 -4.98 -9.87 8.64
CA LEU A 72 -5.17 -8.51 9.12
C LEU A 72 -6.27 -7.75 8.35
N ILE A 73 -6.44 -8.02 7.07
CA ILE A 73 -7.49 -7.37 6.27
C ILE A 73 -8.87 -7.69 6.84
N GLU A 74 -9.16 -8.96 7.13
CA GLU A 74 -10.46 -9.37 7.66
C GLU A 74 -10.85 -8.63 8.96
N PRO A 75 -10.08 -8.67 10.04
CA PRO A 75 -10.48 -7.99 11.28
C PRO A 75 -10.50 -6.47 11.14
N LEU A 76 -9.67 -5.87 10.27
CA LEU A 76 -9.69 -4.44 10.05
C LEU A 76 -10.92 -3.99 9.25
N MET A 77 -11.37 -4.78 8.26
CA MET A 77 -12.58 -4.48 7.52
C MET A 77 -13.84 -4.73 8.35
N ALA A 78 -13.88 -5.75 9.20
CA ALA A 78 -14.95 -5.95 10.18
C ALA A 78 -15.05 -4.79 11.18
N LEU A 79 -13.90 -4.29 11.65
CA LEU A 79 -13.86 -3.07 12.47
C LEU A 79 -14.37 -1.86 11.68
N ALA A 80 -13.99 -1.74 10.40
CA ALA A 80 -14.42 -0.63 9.54
C ALA A 80 -15.95 -0.69 9.31
N GLU A 81 -16.52 -1.85 9.09
CA GLU A 81 -17.97 -2.04 8.99
C GLU A 81 -18.69 -1.60 10.26
N THR A 82 -18.26 -2.10 11.42
CA THR A 82 -18.83 -1.72 12.72
C THR A 82 -18.80 -0.20 12.92
N ARG A 83 -17.67 0.43 12.63
CA ARG A 83 -17.49 1.87 12.80
C ARG A 83 -18.26 2.69 11.76
N SER A 84 -18.54 2.09 10.61
CA SER A 84 -19.35 2.71 9.54
C SER A 84 -20.83 2.84 9.88
N ALA A 85 -21.33 2.17 10.92
CA ALA A 85 -22.72 2.31 11.37
C ALA A 85 -23.05 3.74 11.82
N GLY A 86 -22.08 4.46 12.44
CA GLY A 86 -22.20 5.86 12.85
C GLY A 86 -21.41 6.85 11.98
N GLY A 87 -20.87 6.42 10.85
CA GLY A 87 -19.97 7.21 10.03
C GLY A 87 -20.03 6.91 8.55
N LYS A 88 -18.96 7.25 7.84
CA LYS A 88 -18.78 6.97 6.41
C LYS A 88 -17.85 5.79 6.20
N ALA A 89 -18.31 4.78 5.48
CA ALA A 89 -17.50 3.61 5.15
C ALA A 89 -16.24 3.99 4.34
N THR A 90 -16.35 4.98 3.46
CA THR A 90 -15.21 5.51 2.69
C THR A 90 -14.09 6.05 3.58
N ASP A 91 -14.43 6.76 4.68
CA ASP A 91 -13.44 7.32 5.61
C ASP A 91 -12.83 6.24 6.51
N GLU A 92 -13.64 5.28 6.98
CA GLU A 92 -13.17 4.18 7.81
C GLU A 92 -12.25 3.25 6.99
N ASN A 93 -12.64 2.86 5.77
CA ASN A 93 -11.81 2.05 4.89
C ASN A 93 -10.47 2.74 4.57
N ARG A 94 -10.48 4.04 4.28
CA ARG A 94 -9.25 4.81 4.03
C ARG A 94 -8.31 4.73 5.23
N ALA A 95 -8.81 4.94 6.43
CA ALA A 95 -8.00 4.92 7.64
C ALA A 95 -7.45 3.50 7.94
N ALA A 96 -8.25 2.45 7.71
CA ALA A 96 -7.84 1.06 7.84
C ALA A 96 -6.69 0.72 6.87
N ILE A 97 -6.86 1.06 5.59
CA ILE A 97 -5.87 0.81 4.53
C ILE A 97 -4.57 1.57 4.82
N LEU A 98 -4.65 2.83 5.26
CA LEU A 98 -3.47 3.62 5.59
C LEU A 98 -2.70 3.02 6.78
N ALA A 99 -3.38 2.65 7.87
CA ALA A 99 -2.75 2.02 9.02
C ALA A 99 -2.09 0.68 8.65
N LEU A 100 -2.78 -0.14 7.85
CA LEU A 100 -2.26 -1.42 7.37
C LEU A 100 -1.01 -1.24 6.49
N ALA A 101 -1.05 -0.30 5.53
CA ALA A 101 0.08 -0.05 4.64
C ALA A 101 1.32 0.41 5.42
N VAL A 102 1.15 1.31 6.39
CA VAL A 102 2.26 1.76 7.24
C VAL A 102 2.86 0.59 8.04
N TYR A 103 2.02 -0.28 8.58
CA TYR A 103 2.46 -1.45 9.33
C TYR A 103 3.21 -2.47 8.46
N VAL A 104 2.61 -2.89 7.34
CA VAL A 104 3.19 -3.91 6.43
C VAL A 104 4.52 -3.46 5.86
N ASN A 105 4.66 -2.17 5.56
CA ASN A 105 5.89 -1.61 5.00
C ASN A 105 6.92 -1.19 6.06
N GLY A 106 6.71 -1.54 7.33
CA GLY A 106 7.65 -1.23 8.42
C GLY A 106 7.86 0.26 8.63
N ARG A 107 6.89 1.11 8.23
CA ARG A 107 6.97 2.56 8.35
C ARG A 107 6.49 3.02 9.73
N LYS A 108 6.88 4.23 10.10
CA LYS A 108 6.44 4.84 11.36
C LYS A 108 5.28 5.77 11.09
N LEU A 109 4.15 5.53 11.72
CA LEU A 109 3.00 6.45 11.68
C LEU A 109 3.37 7.89 12.06
N ALA A 110 4.41 8.05 12.88
CA ALA A 110 4.91 9.36 13.32
C ALA A 110 5.42 10.26 12.17
N VAL A 111 5.67 9.72 10.98
CA VAL A 111 5.98 10.51 9.78
C VAL A 111 4.74 11.27 9.32
N LEU A 112 3.56 10.66 9.44
CA LEU A 112 2.27 11.22 9.04
C LEU A 112 1.54 11.91 10.20
N ILE A 113 1.64 11.32 11.38
CA ILE A 113 0.93 11.67 12.59
C ILE A 113 1.97 11.77 13.72
N PRO A 114 2.58 12.92 13.97
CA PRO A 114 3.65 13.08 14.97
C PRO A 114 3.27 12.59 16.36
N GLU A 115 2.02 12.73 16.77
CA GLU A 115 1.48 12.28 18.06
C GLU A 115 1.46 10.75 18.21
N SER A 116 1.50 10.00 17.12
CA SER A 116 1.57 8.53 17.14
C SER A 116 2.86 7.98 17.76
N ARG A 117 3.83 8.84 18.08
CA ARG A 117 5.03 8.43 18.85
C ARG A 117 4.68 7.86 20.21
N THR A 118 3.56 8.27 20.78
CA THR A 118 3.06 7.82 22.09
C THR A 118 2.06 6.66 22.00
N TRP A 119 1.67 6.25 20.79
CA TRP A 119 0.71 5.17 20.61
C TRP A 119 1.35 3.79 20.82
N PRO A 120 0.55 2.78 21.22
CA PRO A 120 1.01 1.40 21.22
C PRO A 120 1.56 1.00 19.85
N ARG A 121 2.67 0.27 19.85
CA ARG A 121 3.29 -0.23 18.62
C ARG A 121 2.93 -1.70 18.43
N PRO A 122 2.39 -2.09 17.27
CA PRO A 122 2.18 -3.49 16.98
C PRO A 122 3.51 -4.24 16.91
N GLU A 123 3.52 -5.47 17.39
CA GLU A 123 4.63 -6.39 17.19
C GLU A 123 4.79 -6.71 15.70
N GLY A 124 6.04 -6.83 15.24
CA GLY A 124 6.31 -7.16 13.84
C GLY A 124 5.87 -8.57 13.47
N ARG A 125 5.15 -8.69 12.36
CA ARG A 125 4.82 -9.97 11.70
C ARG A 125 5.22 -9.89 10.23
N ALA A 126 5.68 -11.01 9.69
CA ALA A 126 5.97 -11.12 8.27
C ALA A 126 4.66 -11.41 7.50
N LEU A 127 4.04 -10.36 6.96
CA LEU A 127 2.81 -10.46 6.18
C LEU A 127 3.13 -10.83 4.74
N THR A 128 2.37 -11.75 4.16
CA THR A 128 2.61 -12.26 2.80
C THR A 128 1.34 -12.24 1.95
N LEU A 129 1.51 -12.11 0.63
CA LEU A 129 0.55 -12.49 -0.40
C LEU A 129 1.20 -13.51 -1.32
N HIS A 130 0.50 -14.60 -1.65
CA HIS A 130 1.07 -15.74 -2.37
C HIS A 130 2.42 -16.19 -1.78
N SER A 131 2.48 -16.22 -0.43
CA SER A 131 3.69 -16.55 0.34
C SER A 131 4.87 -15.57 0.16
N ARG A 132 4.66 -14.41 -0.44
CA ARG A 132 5.67 -13.37 -0.73
C ARG A 132 5.41 -12.10 0.08
N GLY A 133 6.45 -11.61 0.75
CA GLY A 133 6.37 -10.38 1.54
C GLY A 133 6.39 -9.11 0.69
N ASP A 134 7.15 -9.11 -0.41
CA ASP A 134 7.20 -8.01 -1.38
C ASP A 134 5.82 -7.74 -2.00
N LEU A 135 5.09 -8.78 -2.44
CA LEU A 135 3.74 -8.61 -2.97
C LEU A 135 2.78 -7.97 -1.96
N ALA A 136 2.89 -8.35 -0.66
CA ALA A 136 2.09 -7.73 0.39
C ALA A 136 2.46 -6.25 0.58
N GLN A 137 3.73 -5.89 0.46
CA GLN A 137 4.21 -4.51 0.55
C GLN A 137 3.72 -3.67 -0.64
N HIS A 138 3.88 -4.17 -1.87
CA HIS A 138 3.41 -3.52 -3.10
C HIS A 138 1.90 -3.30 -3.04
N PHE A 139 1.14 -4.36 -2.77
CA PHE A 139 -0.32 -4.29 -2.69
C PHE A 139 -0.80 -3.25 -1.68
N THR A 140 -0.29 -3.28 -0.44
CA THR A 140 -0.78 -2.40 0.62
C THR A 140 -0.39 -0.95 0.41
N MET A 141 0.82 -0.69 -0.11
CA MET A 141 1.26 0.67 -0.44
C MET A 141 0.40 1.26 -1.56
N SER A 142 0.21 0.51 -2.65
CA SER A 142 -0.60 0.95 -3.78
C SER A 142 -2.08 1.08 -3.40
N ALA A 143 -2.58 0.24 -2.48
CA ALA A 143 -3.93 0.41 -1.93
C ALA A 143 -4.07 1.73 -1.15
N ALA A 144 -3.09 2.10 -0.33
CA ALA A 144 -3.10 3.37 0.39
C ALA A 144 -3.05 4.57 -0.56
N ILE A 145 -2.23 4.50 -1.62
CA ILE A 145 -2.17 5.53 -2.66
C ILE A 145 -3.50 5.62 -3.41
N GLY A 146 -4.07 4.50 -3.83
CA GLY A 146 -5.38 4.44 -4.49
C GLY A 146 -6.51 5.02 -3.63
N ALA A 147 -6.51 4.71 -2.32
CA ALA A 147 -7.50 5.23 -1.38
C ALA A 147 -7.40 6.74 -1.13
N THR A 148 -6.27 7.37 -1.38
CA THR A 148 -6.01 8.78 -1.04
C THR A 148 -5.82 9.69 -2.26
N ALA A 149 -5.17 9.22 -3.33
CA ALA A 149 -4.74 10.07 -4.44
C ALA A 149 -5.32 9.68 -5.81
N GLY A 150 -5.94 8.53 -5.91
CA GLY A 150 -6.49 8.01 -7.18
C GLY A 150 -5.53 7.14 -8.00
N ALA A 151 -6.09 6.30 -8.87
CA ALA A 151 -5.39 5.26 -9.61
C ALA A 151 -4.23 5.74 -10.49
N PRO A 152 -4.38 6.78 -11.33
CA PRO A 152 -3.31 7.16 -12.27
C PRO A 152 -2.00 7.52 -11.59
N ILE A 153 -2.07 8.08 -10.38
CA ILE A 153 -0.89 8.46 -9.60
C ILE A 153 -0.23 7.23 -8.97
N ALA A 154 -1.03 6.32 -8.45
CA ALA A 154 -0.54 5.08 -7.85
C ALA A 154 0.19 4.21 -8.88
N ASP A 155 -0.38 4.04 -10.06
CA ASP A 155 0.22 3.27 -11.16
C ASP A 155 1.57 3.86 -11.60
N LEU A 156 1.66 5.20 -11.69
CA LEU A 156 2.91 5.87 -12.03
C LEU A 156 3.99 5.70 -10.96
N ILE A 157 3.62 5.73 -9.68
CA ILE A 157 4.56 5.52 -8.58
C ILE A 157 5.06 4.07 -8.58
N GLY A 158 4.17 3.08 -8.75
CA GLY A 158 4.54 1.68 -8.84
C GLY A 158 5.48 1.41 -10.01
N LEU A 159 5.13 1.89 -11.21
CA LEU A 159 5.98 1.76 -12.38
C LEU A 159 7.34 2.46 -12.23
N ALA A 160 7.37 3.67 -11.67
CA ALA A 160 8.62 4.40 -11.45
C ALA A 160 9.54 3.65 -10.47
N LYS A 161 8.95 3.05 -9.42
CA LYS A 161 9.68 2.21 -8.47
C LYS A 161 10.29 1.00 -9.18
N GLU A 162 9.52 0.24 -9.95
CA GLU A 162 9.98 -0.96 -10.66
C GLU A 162 11.12 -0.65 -11.64
N LEU A 163 11.07 0.48 -12.34
CA LEU A 163 12.16 0.91 -13.21
C LEU A 163 13.43 1.29 -12.43
N ASP A 164 13.28 1.91 -11.25
CA ASP A 164 14.39 2.26 -10.38
C ASP A 164 15.01 1.01 -9.72
N ASP A 165 14.20 0.07 -9.30
CA ASP A 165 14.64 -1.23 -8.76
C ASP A 165 15.39 -2.05 -9.81
N ALA A 166 14.97 -2.02 -11.09
CA ALA A 166 15.69 -2.63 -12.19
C ALA A 166 17.12 -2.07 -12.36
N ARG A 167 17.28 -0.77 -12.13
CA ARG A 167 18.59 -0.11 -12.18
C ARG A 167 19.47 -0.43 -10.96
N ARG A 168 18.85 -0.70 -9.80
CA ARG A 168 19.54 -0.95 -8.53
C ARG A 168 19.80 -2.43 -8.22
N GLY A 169 19.38 -3.35 -9.09
CA GLY A 169 19.68 -4.79 -8.97
C GLY A 169 18.57 -5.67 -8.43
N SER A 170 17.42 -5.15 -8.01
CA SER A 170 16.25 -5.99 -7.70
C SER A 170 15.44 -6.40 -8.95
N GLY A 171 15.66 -5.66 -10.06
CA GLY A 171 15.06 -5.98 -11.35
C GLY A 171 13.61 -5.50 -11.51
N PHE A 172 13.15 -5.38 -12.76
CA PHE A 172 11.75 -5.10 -13.08
C PHE A 172 10.92 -6.38 -12.89
N SER A 173 9.75 -6.24 -12.26
CA SER A 173 8.86 -7.37 -11.94
C SER A 173 7.41 -7.05 -12.36
N PHE A 174 6.85 -7.87 -13.26
CA PHE A 174 5.42 -7.80 -13.57
C PHE A 174 4.54 -8.40 -12.46
N ALA A 175 5.08 -9.25 -11.59
CA ALA A 175 4.37 -9.73 -10.41
C ALA A 175 4.15 -8.60 -9.40
N ASP A 176 5.17 -7.76 -9.16
CA ASP A 176 5.04 -6.60 -8.29
C ASP A 176 4.09 -5.56 -8.90
N LEU A 177 4.17 -5.35 -10.22
CA LEU A 177 3.24 -4.47 -10.93
C LEU A 177 1.79 -4.98 -10.83
N ALA A 178 1.56 -6.30 -10.87
CA ALA A 178 0.24 -6.88 -10.65
C ALA A 178 -0.27 -6.62 -9.22
N ALA A 179 0.60 -6.72 -8.22
CA ALA A 179 0.26 -6.39 -6.83
C ALA A 179 -0.05 -4.89 -6.68
N ASP A 180 0.73 -4.00 -7.30
CA ASP A 180 0.49 -2.56 -7.31
C ASP A 180 -0.88 -2.23 -7.91
N ARG A 181 -1.22 -2.80 -9.07
CA ARG A 181 -2.50 -2.56 -9.75
C ARG A 181 -3.69 -3.13 -9.00
N ALA A 182 -3.56 -4.34 -8.46
CA ALA A 182 -4.60 -4.94 -7.62
C ALA A 182 -4.82 -4.10 -6.35
N GLY A 183 -3.75 -3.68 -5.68
CA GLY A 183 -3.80 -2.81 -4.52
C GLY A 183 -4.46 -1.46 -4.83
N THR A 184 -4.06 -0.81 -5.94
CA THR A 184 -4.69 0.45 -6.39
C THR A 184 -6.18 0.28 -6.59
N THR A 185 -6.60 -0.78 -7.28
CA THR A 185 -8.02 -1.07 -7.53
C THR A 185 -8.78 -1.32 -6.23
N PHE A 186 -8.15 -2.03 -5.28
CA PHE A 186 -8.71 -2.25 -3.95
C PHE A 186 -8.93 -0.92 -3.20
N GLY A 187 -7.91 -0.06 -3.14
CA GLY A 187 -7.99 1.24 -2.48
C GLY A 187 -9.06 2.16 -3.07
N LEU A 188 -9.15 2.21 -4.40
CA LEU A 188 -10.20 2.96 -5.10
C LEU A 188 -11.59 2.43 -4.75
N ARG A 189 -11.84 1.13 -4.88
CA ARG A 189 -13.14 0.52 -4.56
C ARG A 189 -13.53 0.77 -3.11
N ALA A 190 -12.56 0.73 -2.21
CA ALA A 190 -12.76 0.96 -0.79
C ALA A 190 -13.22 2.39 -0.45
N THR A 191 -12.97 3.37 -1.34
CA THR A 191 -13.14 4.80 -1.01
C THR A 191 -13.88 5.63 -2.06
N GLU A 192 -14.28 5.03 -3.19
CA GLU A 192 -14.91 5.75 -4.30
C GLU A 192 -16.31 6.29 -3.97
N THR A 193 -17.18 5.42 -3.42
CA THR A 193 -18.54 5.78 -2.99
C THR A 193 -18.95 4.95 -1.77
N GLU A 194 -19.89 5.46 -0.97
CA GLU A 194 -20.42 4.73 0.19
C GLU A 194 -20.95 3.32 -0.15
N PRO A 195 -21.76 3.14 -1.22
CA PRO A 195 -22.22 1.79 -1.59
C PRO A 195 -21.08 0.83 -1.94
N LYS A 196 -20.05 1.30 -2.69
CA LYS A 196 -18.89 0.47 -3.05
C LYS A 196 -18.03 0.15 -1.83
N ALA A 197 -17.84 1.13 -0.94
CA ALA A 197 -17.08 0.96 0.29
C ALA A 197 -17.72 -0.10 1.21
N ARG A 198 -19.05 -0.03 1.41
CA ARG A 198 -19.80 -1.03 2.18
C ARG A 198 -19.85 -2.40 1.49
N GLY A 199 -20.01 -2.42 0.18
CA GLY A 199 -19.99 -3.66 -0.59
C GLY A 199 -18.63 -4.37 -0.50
N LEU A 200 -17.51 -3.62 -0.40
CA LEU A 200 -16.19 -4.19 -0.18
C LEU A 200 -16.06 -4.76 1.23
N GLN A 201 -16.53 -4.05 2.26
CA GLN A 201 -16.56 -4.54 3.64
C GLN A 201 -17.33 -5.87 3.72
N ALA A 202 -18.55 -5.93 3.17
CA ALA A 202 -19.40 -7.13 3.18
C ALA A 202 -18.76 -8.33 2.46
N LYS A 203 -17.97 -8.13 1.42
CA LYS A 203 -17.28 -9.21 0.70
C LYS A 203 -16.11 -9.81 1.47
N ILE A 204 -15.55 -9.06 2.41
CA ILE A 204 -14.39 -9.49 3.21
C ILE A 204 -14.83 -10.19 4.51
N GLU A 205 -16.11 -10.17 4.84
CA GLU A 205 -16.66 -10.57 6.14
C GLU A 205 -16.45 -12.06 6.49
N THR A 206 -16.44 -12.96 5.52
CA THR A 206 -16.42 -14.41 5.80
C THR A 206 -15.48 -15.20 4.93
N GLY A 207 -14.38 -15.70 5.54
CA GLY A 207 -13.49 -16.65 4.89
C GLY A 207 -12.82 -16.11 3.62
N PHE A 208 -12.46 -14.87 3.66
CA PHE A 208 -11.81 -14.17 2.56
C PHE A 208 -10.44 -14.80 2.25
N ALA A 209 -10.14 -15.02 0.98
CA ALA A 209 -8.89 -15.62 0.55
C ALA A 209 -8.06 -14.68 -0.31
N GLU A 210 -6.73 -14.87 -0.31
CA GLU A 210 -5.80 -14.08 -1.15
C GLU A 210 -6.22 -14.06 -2.62
N SER A 211 -6.64 -15.22 -3.16
CA SER A 211 -7.09 -15.38 -4.54
C SER A 211 -8.33 -14.55 -4.92
N GLN A 212 -9.03 -13.99 -3.92
CA GLN A 212 -10.19 -13.13 -4.18
C GLN A 212 -9.80 -11.67 -4.41
N MET A 213 -8.60 -11.25 -3.98
CA MET A 213 -8.13 -9.86 -4.04
C MET A 213 -6.81 -9.68 -4.79
N MET A 214 -6.00 -10.72 -4.92
CA MET A 214 -4.69 -10.70 -5.57
C MET A 214 -4.70 -11.69 -6.74
N PRO A 215 -4.38 -11.28 -7.97
CA PRO A 215 -4.33 -12.18 -9.11
C PRO A 215 -3.17 -13.15 -8.99
N GLU A 216 -3.30 -14.31 -9.64
CA GLU A 216 -2.18 -15.22 -9.83
C GLU A 216 -1.04 -14.52 -10.58
N VAL A 217 0.17 -14.62 -10.03
CA VAL A 217 1.37 -14.03 -10.61
C VAL A 217 2.23 -15.05 -11.35
N THR A 218 1.87 -16.32 -11.28
CA THR A 218 2.57 -17.41 -11.99
C THR A 218 2.68 -17.09 -13.48
N GLY A 219 3.90 -17.20 -14.01
CA GLY A 219 4.21 -16.92 -15.40
C GLY A 219 4.39 -15.45 -15.76
N LEU A 220 4.22 -14.52 -14.83
CA LEU A 220 4.63 -13.13 -15.04
C LEU A 220 6.17 -13.01 -14.94
N PRO A 221 6.83 -12.34 -15.90
CA PRO A 221 8.27 -12.12 -15.84
C PRO A 221 8.70 -11.25 -14.66
N GLU A 222 9.78 -11.66 -14.01
CA GLU A 222 10.33 -11.01 -12.83
C GLU A 222 11.85 -10.87 -12.90
N ASN A 223 12.43 -10.07 -12.01
CA ASN A 223 13.87 -9.90 -11.84
C ASN A 223 14.61 -9.49 -13.12
N MET A 224 13.95 -8.74 -14.01
CA MET A 224 14.51 -8.29 -15.26
C MET A 224 15.41 -7.07 -15.06
N SER A 225 16.66 -7.15 -15.51
CA SER A 225 17.52 -5.98 -15.60
C SER A 225 16.93 -4.93 -16.58
N GLU A 226 17.40 -3.69 -16.53
CA GLU A 226 17.01 -2.66 -17.50
C GLU A 226 17.32 -3.10 -18.94
N VAL A 227 18.43 -3.83 -19.14
CA VAL A 227 18.83 -4.35 -20.45
C VAL A 227 17.83 -5.41 -20.92
N ASP A 228 17.50 -6.40 -20.07
CA ASP A 228 16.55 -7.45 -20.41
C ASP A 228 15.15 -6.88 -20.68
N PHE A 229 14.71 -5.96 -19.84
CA PHE A 229 13.42 -5.27 -20.02
C PHE A 229 13.37 -4.53 -21.36
N THR A 230 14.43 -3.77 -21.69
CA THR A 230 14.49 -3.00 -22.92
C THR A 230 14.56 -3.91 -24.15
N GLN A 231 15.33 -4.99 -24.10
CA GLN A 231 15.42 -5.97 -25.19
C GLN A 231 14.07 -6.65 -25.44
N ARG A 232 13.37 -7.04 -24.38
CA ARG A 232 12.15 -7.85 -24.47
C ARG A 232 10.90 -6.99 -24.71
N TYR A 233 10.82 -5.83 -24.06
CA TYR A 233 9.63 -4.97 -24.07
C TYR A 233 9.84 -3.64 -24.79
N ARG A 234 11.05 -3.30 -25.21
CA ARG A 234 11.36 -2.05 -25.94
C ARG A 234 10.91 -0.76 -25.25
N GLY A 235 10.49 -0.86 -23.97
CA GLY A 235 9.98 0.23 -23.16
C GLY A 235 8.48 0.14 -22.87
N ILE A 236 8.04 0.99 -21.96
CA ILE A 236 6.68 1.01 -21.38
C ILE A 236 5.56 1.43 -22.35
N ARG A 237 5.88 1.88 -23.57
CA ARG A 237 4.92 2.28 -24.62
C ARG A 237 4.82 1.26 -25.75
N SER A 238 5.51 0.15 -25.65
CA SER A 238 5.52 -0.86 -26.69
C SER A 238 4.24 -1.70 -26.70
N PRO A 239 3.89 -2.31 -27.84
CA PRO A 239 2.80 -3.28 -27.89
C PRO A 239 3.04 -4.51 -27.01
N GLU A 240 4.29 -4.94 -26.84
CA GLU A 240 4.68 -6.06 -25.98
C GLU A 240 4.38 -5.78 -24.51
N TYR A 241 4.75 -4.58 -24.04
CA TYR A 241 4.46 -4.12 -22.68
C TYR A 241 2.94 -3.97 -22.47
N THR A 242 2.26 -3.34 -23.43
CA THR A 242 0.80 -3.14 -23.36
C THR A 242 0.06 -4.48 -23.25
N ARG A 243 0.43 -5.49 -24.03
CA ARG A 243 -0.15 -6.84 -23.94
C ARG A 243 0.01 -7.46 -22.53
N MET A 244 1.15 -7.24 -21.91
CA MET A 244 1.38 -7.74 -20.55
C MET A 244 0.51 -6.99 -19.53
N LEU A 245 0.35 -5.68 -19.68
CA LEU A 245 -0.58 -4.92 -18.85
C LEU A 245 -2.03 -5.39 -19.03
N ASP A 246 -2.46 -5.60 -20.27
CA ASP A 246 -3.82 -6.08 -20.55
C ASP A 246 -4.08 -7.44 -19.96
N GLU A 247 -3.06 -8.31 -19.91
CA GLU A 247 -3.14 -9.61 -19.22
C GLU A 247 -3.32 -9.42 -17.71
N ILE A 248 -2.51 -8.58 -17.09
CA ILE A 248 -2.62 -8.25 -15.65
C ILE A 248 -4.00 -7.68 -15.34
N GLU A 249 -4.47 -6.71 -16.13
CA GLU A 249 -5.78 -6.10 -15.94
C GLU A 249 -6.93 -7.12 -16.08
N ARG A 250 -6.84 -8.04 -17.02
CA ARG A 250 -7.85 -9.10 -17.16
C ARG A 250 -7.87 -10.02 -15.93
N ARG A 251 -6.69 -10.39 -15.39
CA ARG A 251 -6.60 -11.19 -14.17
C ARG A 251 -7.23 -10.43 -12.99
N ILE A 252 -6.93 -9.14 -12.84
CA ILE A 252 -7.50 -8.30 -11.76
C ILE A 252 -9.01 -8.15 -11.92
N ALA A 253 -9.49 -7.85 -13.14
CA ALA A 253 -10.92 -7.71 -13.40
C ALA A 253 -11.72 -8.99 -13.11
N ALA A 254 -11.11 -10.16 -13.17
CA ALA A 254 -11.74 -11.44 -12.86
C ALA A 254 -11.84 -11.72 -11.34
N LEU A 255 -11.17 -10.94 -10.48
CA LEU A 255 -11.15 -11.20 -9.04
C LEU A 255 -12.55 -10.98 -8.41
N PRO A 256 -13.01 -11.92 -7.56
CA PRO A 256 -14.34 -11.87 -6.96
C PRO A 256 -14.64 -10.58 -6.21
N ILE A 257 -13.63 -10.00 -5.54
CA ILE A 257 -13.81 -8.76 -4.76
C ILE A 257 -14.19 -7.57 -5.65
N PHE A 258 -13.79 -7.56 -6.92
CA PHE A 258 -14.03 -6.46 -7.87
C PHE A 258 -15.26 -6.69 -8.76
N GLN A 259 -15.84 -7.88 -8.75
CA GLN A 259 -17.11 -8.17 -9.42
C GLN A 259 -18.27 -7.39 -8.79
N ARG A 260 -19.38 -7.23 -9.52
CA ARG A 260 -20.58 -6.53 -9.01
C ARG A 260 -21.30 -7.35 -7.95
#